data_cbfcefea6e83fa295965913f435670dd
#
_entry.id   cbfcefea6e83fa295965913f435670dd
#
_cell.length_a   1.000
_cell.length_b   1.000
_cell.length_c   1.000
_cell.angle_alpha   90.00
_cell.angle_beta   90.00
_cell.angle_gamma   90.00
#
_symmetry.space_group_name_H-M   'P 1'
#
loop_
_entity.id
_entity.type
_entity.pdbx_description
1 polymer ?
#
loop_
_entity_poly.entity_id
_entity_poly.type
_entity_poly.pdbx_seq_one_letter_code
_entity_poly.pdbx_strand_id
1 'polypeptide(L)'
;MPFLQFLTGEDEPVSDVKLGIHGFVEYIPGNTNLVISVPHGGEMRPPFMDDRDKKPKTTRNTVVPPPGADVKNANVNKDDESLVLITESLEDDTHSKISVVADIFTQEIAKILVKEYEECTGRRPHVVMDHLHRCKMDPNRPIQYAALGDKLAEGVFKNYHNFISEAKKNIDGPGLLIDLHGQNHHQNSIEIGYLYTRGMLNQEDYSLVTPSVSSLLRRHQLQPADILHGDESLGGMMEEAGYRSCPSPRQPSPGEDKYYKGGYITQTHGSSSGGEVDAIQLELPSELRHERGPEVRERFARDLARVLVRFMQKYYACDNSNVISVSETGSTT
;
A
#
# COMPACT_ATOMS: atom_id res chain seq x y z
N MET A 1 -5.38 -7.66 -21.46
CA MET A 1 -4.34 -6.99 -22.28
C MET A 1 -3.22 -6.60 -21.37
N PRO A 2 -1.94 -6.74 -21.75
CA PRO A 2 -0.82 -6.25 -20.95
C PRO A 2 -0.95 -4.75 -20.70
N PHE A 3 -0.52 -4.27 -19.55
CA PHE A 3 -0.51 -2.85 -19.14
C PHE A 3 0.19 -1.95 -20.19
N LEU A 4 1.17 -2.50 -20.89
CA LEU A 4 1.92 -1.81 -21.92
C LEU A 4 1.04 -1.18 -23.02
N GLN A 5 0.01 -1.88 -23.47
CA GLN A 5 -0.90 -1.37 -24.53
C GLN A 5 -1.79 -0.22 -24.07
N PHE A 6 -1.90 -0.01 -22.75
CA PHE A 6 -2.73 1.07 -22.21
C PHE A 6 -1.94 2.38 -22.00
N LEU A 7 -0.65 2.30 -21.66
CA LEU A 7 0.21 3.48 -21.42
C LEU A 7 0.79 4.05 -22.71
N THR A 8 0.93 3.22 -23.75
CA THR A 8 1.39 3.67 -25.05
C THR A 8 0.15 3.85 -25.95
N GLY A 9 -0.33 5.06 -26.13
CA GLY A 9 -0.97 5.39 -27.40
C GLY A 9 0.02 4.95 -28.51
N GLU A 10 -0.39 4.49 -29.64
CA GLU A 10 0.30 3.75 -30.72
C GLU A 10 1.81 4.00 -30.95
N ASP A 11 2.48 4.87 -30.16
CA ASP A 11 3.84 5.34 -30.33
C ASP A 11 4.71 5.04 -29.09
N GLU A 12 5.61 4.07 -29.20
CA GLU A 12 6.73 3.66 -28.35
C GLU A 12 6.41 2.65 -27.23
N PRO A 13 6.93 1.40 -27.31
CA PRO A 13 6.87 0.46 -26.21
C PRO A 13 7.78 0.93 -25.06
N VAL A 14 7.28 0.91 -23.82
CA VAL A 14 8.14 1.03 -22.62
C VAL A 14 9.09 -0.18 -22.63
N SER A 15 10.33 0.04 -23.05
CA SER A 15 11.29 -1.01 -23.38
C SER A 15 11.75 -1.89 -22.21
N ASP A 16 11.40 -1.52 -20.95
CA ASP A 16 12.04 -2.07 -19.76
C ASP A 16 11.09 -2.78 -18.78
N VAL A 17 9.86 -3.12 -19.19
CA VAL A 17 8.92 -3.88 -18.35
C VAL A 17 9.48 -5.25 -18.01
N LYS A 18 9.46 -5.59 -16.73
CA LYS A 18 9.92 -6.88 -16.22
C LYS A 18 8.74 -7.74 -15.81
N LEU A 19 8.76 -8.98 -16.28
CA LEU A 19 7.75 -9.97 -15.93
C LEU A 19 8.36 -11.03 -15.01
N GLY A 20 7.64 -11.34 -13.94
CA GLY A 20 7.93 -12.46 -13.07
C GLY A 20 7.52 -13.79 -13.69
N ILE A 21 7.54 -14.86 -12.91
CA ILE A 21 7.20 -16.22 -13.33
C ILE A 21 5.85 -16.22 -14.06
N HIS A 22 5.82 -16.77 -15.28
CA HIS A 22 4.64 -16.85 -16.14
C HIS A 22 3.93 -15.51 -16.42
N GLY A 23 4.58 -14.37 -16.17
CA GLY A 23 3.95 -13.06 -16.28
C GLY A 23 2.92 -12.78 -15.19
N PHE A 24 2.94 -13.50 -14.08
CA PHE A 24 1.99 -13.30 -12.99
C PHE A 24 2.24 -12.03 -12.18
N VAL A 25 3.47 -11.54 -12.19
CA VAL A 25 3.83 -10.24 -11.60
C VAL A 25 4.48 -9.38 -12.67
N GLU A 26 4.10 -8.13 -12.72
CA GLU A 26 4.62 -7.13 -13.63
C GLU A 26 5.29 -6.01 -12.83
N TYR A 27 6.49 -5.61 -13.26
CA TYR A 27 7.17 -4.42 -12.78
C TYR A 27 7.45 -3.48 -13.94
N ILE A 28 6.93 -2.28 -13.84
CA ILE A 28 7.17 -1.18 -14.77
C ILE A 28 8.11 -0.20 -14.09
N PRO A 29 9.37 -0.10 -14.53
CA PRO A 29 10.32 0.85 -14.00
C PRO A 29 9.83 2.29 -14.22
N GLY A 30 10.00 3.12 -13.21
CA GLY A 30 9.75 4.54 -13.23
C GLY A 30 11.05 5.35 -13.11
N ASN A 31 10.90 6.65 -12.97
CA ASN A 31 11.99 7.58 -12.75
C ASN A 31 11.67 8.65 -11.69
N THR A 32 10.74 8.33 -10.78
CA THR A 32 10.38 9.14 -9.61
C THR A 32 10.71 8.42 -8.32
N ASN A 33 10.61 9.11 -7.19
CA ASN A 33 10.74 8.51 -5.86
C ASN A 33 9.40 7.94 -5.33
N LEU A 34 8.45 7.62 -6.23
CA LEU A 34 7.16 7.04 -5.93
C LEU A 34 7.05 5.62 -6.50
N VAL A 35 6.64 4.67 -5.66
CA VAL A 35 6.31 3.29 -6.04
C VAL A 35 4.82 3.06 -5.81
N ILE A 36 4.12 2.49 -6.79
CA ILE A 36 2.75 2.03 -6.68
C ILE A 36 2.74 0.51 -6.65
N SER A 37 2.26 -0.08 -5.58
CA SER A 37 2.09 -1.52 -5.36
C SER A 37 0.62 -1.88 -5.46
N VAL A 38 0.26 -2.91 -6.24
CA VAL A 38 -1.13 -3.34 -6.48
C VAL A 38 -1.23 -4.85 -6.31
N PRO A 39 -1.38 -5.35 -5.06
CA PRO A 39 -1.25 -6.77 -4.77
C PRO A 39 -2.47 -7.62 -5.07
N HIS A 40 -3.68 -7.06 -5.08
CA HIS A 40 -4.92 -7.84 -5.03
C HIS A 40 -5.91 -7.58 -6.17
N GLY A 41 -5.51 -6.77 -7.16
CA GLY A 41 -6.37 -6.43 -8.30
C GLY A 41 -6.34 -7.46 -9.44
N GLY A 42 -5.54 -8.53 -9.31
CA GLY A 42 -5.38 -9.54 -10.35
C GLY A 42 -6.57 -10.51 -10.46
N GLU A 43 -6.80 -11.00 -11.68
CA GLU A 43 -7.93 -11.90 -11.99
C GLU A 43 -7.47 -13.28 -12.50
N MET A 44 -6.17 -13.48 -12.74
CA MET A 44 -5.65 -14.73 -13.30
C MET A 44 -5.81 -15.89 -12.32
N ARG A 45 -6.47 -16.97 -12.78
CA ARG A 45 -6.70 -18.19 -12.01
C ARG A 45 -6.20 -19.42 -12.77
N PRO A 46 -4.86 -19.58 -12.89
CA PRO A 46 -4.30 -20.73 -13.60
C PRO A 46 -4.78 -22.04 -12.95
N PRO A 47 -5.27 -23.02 -13.74
CA PRO A 47 -5.85 -24.24 -13.20
C PRO A 47 -4.83 -25.18 -12.56
N PHE A 48 -3.54 -24.97 -12.86
CA PHE A 48 -2.43 -25.75 -12.30
C PHE A 48 -1.91 -25.22 -10.95
N MET A 49 -2.51 -24.16 -10.43
CA MET A 49 -2.29 -23.65 -9.07
C MET A 49 -3.55 -23.91 -8.22
N ASP A 50 -3.37 -24.47 -7.03
CA ASP A 50 -4.48 -24.65 -6.09
C ASP A 50 -4.96 -23.32 -5.50
N ASP A 51 -6.26 -23.28 -5.19
CA ASP A 51 -6.80 -22.14 -4.42
C ASP A 51 -6.39 -22.27 -2.95
N ARG A 52 -6.00 -21.14 -2.35
CA ARG A 52 -5.51 -21.09 -0.95
C ARG A 52 -6.55 -21.54 0.07
N ASP A 53 -7.83 -21.25 -0.16
CA ASP A 53 -8.94 -21.65 0.71
C ASP A 53 -9.27 -23.15 0.65
N LYS A 54 -8.85 -23.84 -0.41
CA LYS A 54 -9.06 -25.29 -0.61
C LYS A 54 -7.93 -26.14 -0.05
N LYS A 55 -6.80 -25.53 0.32
CA LYS A 55 -5.67 -26.28 0.91
C LYS A 55 -6.01 -26.72 2.35
N PRO A 56 -5.63 -27.95 2.76
CA PRO A 56 -5.82 -28.40 4.13
C PRO A 56 -5.10 -27.42 5.07
N LYS A 57 -5.78 -26.98 6.11
CA LYS A 57 -5.17 -26.16 7.18
C LYS A 57 -4.08 -27.00 7.82
N THR A 58 -2.84 -26.79 7.44
CA THR A 58 -1.70 -27.40 8.13
C THR A 58 -1.77 -27.00 9.59
N THR A 59 -1.74 -27.99 10.47
CA THR A 59 -1.82 -27.83 11.92
C THR A 59 -0.87 -26.73 12.37
N ARG A 60 -1.44 -25.69 12.95
CA ARG A 60 -0.74 -24.54 13.52
C ARG A 60 0.07 -25.00 14.75
N ASN A 61 1.31 -25.40 14.57
CA ASN A 61 2.24 -25.52 15.68
C ASN A 61 3.68 -25.40 15.19
N THR A 62 4.06 -24.21 14.76
CA THR A 62 5.43 -23.69 14.90
C THR A 62 5.37 -22.17 14.72
N VAL A 63 5.31 -21.47 15.84
CA VAL A 63 5.65 -20.05 15.90
C VAL A 63 7.14 -19.97 15.61
N VAL A 64 7.51 -19.56 14.38
CA VAL A 64 8.88 -19.18 14.07
C VAL A 64 8.97 -17.69 14.43
N PRO A 65 9.75 -17.31 15.45
CA PRO A 65 9.95 -15.91 15.77
C PRO A 65 10.65 -15.18 14.60
N PRO A 66 10.45 -13.86 14.46
CA PRO A 66 11.10 -13.08 13.40
C PRO A 66 12.62 -13.19 13.51
N PRO A 67 13.38 -13.12 12.39
CA PRO A 67 14.82 -13.21 12.41
C PRO A 67 15.41 -12.06 13.24
N GLY A 68 16.10 -12.41 14.33
CA GLY A 68 16.75 -11.46 15.23
C GLY A 68 16.29 -11.53 16.71
N ALA A 69 15.28 -12.31 17.05
CA ALA A 69 14.89 -12.54 18.43
C ALA A 69 15.74 -13.65 19.05
N ASP A 70 16.64 -13.27 19.95
CA ASP A 70 17.43 -14.21 20.77
C ASP A 70 16.51 -14.94 21.77
N VAL A 71 16.10 -16.16 21.43
CA VAL A 71 15.34 -17.03 22.35
C VAL A 71 16.32 -17.85 23.16
N LYS A 72 16.95 -17.25 24.14
CA LYS A 72 17.57 -17.97 25.25
C LYS A 72 17.03 -17.41 26.56
N ASN A 73 16.24 -18.23 27.25
CA ASN A 73 15.72 -18.06 28.60
C ASN A 73 14.62 -17.02 28.82
N ALA A 74 13.40 -17.32 28.42
CA ALA A 74 12.23 -16.71 29.01
C ALA A 74 11.46 -17.78 29.83
N ASN A 75 11.69 -17.81 31.13
CA ASN A 75 10.70 -18.32 32.07
C ASN A 75 9.54 -17.31 32.09
N VAL A 76 8.47 -17.65 31.39
CA VAL A 76 7.27 -16.80 31.33
C VAL A 76 6.51 -16.98 32.65
N ASN A 77 6.59 -15.99 33.52
CA ASN A 77 5.64 -15.83 34.61
C ASN A 77 4.28 -15.42 34.03
N LYS A 78 3.24 -16.17 34.30
CA LYS A 78 1.88 -15.97 33.78
C LYS A 78 1.12 -14.76 34.32
N ASP A 79 1.75 -13.94 35.14
CA ASP A 79 1.09 -12.85 35.87
C ASP A 79 1.56 -11.44 35.44
N ASP A 80 2.18 -11.31 34.25
CA ASP A 80 2.58 -10.01 33.72
C ASP A 80 1.53 -9.49 32.74
N GLU A 81 0.59 -8.68 33.25
CA GLU A 81 -0.48 -8.03 32.46
C GLU A 81 0.06 -7.16 31.29
N SER A 82 1.32 -6.69 31.37
CA SER A 82 1.93 -5.90 30.30
C SER A 82 2.28 -6.74 29.07
N LEU A 83 2.60 -8.04 29.25
CA LEU A 83 2.81 -8.97 28.14
C LEU A 83 1.50 -9.41 27.48
N VAL A 84 0.42 -9.47 28.26
CA VAL A 84 -0.92 -9.79 27.74
C VAL A 84 -1.42 -8.67 26.81
N LEU A 85 -1.18 -7.41 27.18
CA LEU A 85 -1.53 -6.27 26.30
C LEU A 85 -0.74 -6.24 24.99
N ILE A 86 0.53 -6.65 25.00
CA ILE A 86 1.36 -6.72 23.76
C ILE A 86 0.89 -7.91 22.89
N THR A 87 0.48 -9.02 23.47
CA THR A 87 -0.04 -10.17 22.72
C THR A 87 -1.46 -9.93 22.20
N GLU A 88 -2.32 -9.26 22.95
CA GLU A 88 -3.66 -8.86 22.47
C GLU A 88 -3.59 -7.78 21.37
N SER A 89 -2.60 -6.88 21.40
CA SER A 89 -2.37 -5.91 20.32
C SER A 89 -1.78 -6.56 19.05
N LEU A 90 -1.20 -7.76 19.13
CA LEU A 90 -0.71 -8.56 18.01
C LEU A 90 -1.75 -9.55 17.48
N GLU A 91 -2.80 -9.83 18.19
CA GLU A 91 -3.97 -10.59 17.75
C GLU A 91 -4.95 -9.69 16.96
N ASP A 92 -4.44 -9.00 15.95
CA ASP A 92 -5.30 -8.59 14.85
C ASP A 92 -5.75 -9.88 14.15
N ASP A 93 -7.03 -10.23 14.31
CA ASP A 93 -7.70 -11.46 13.85
C ASP A 93 -7.62 -11.68 12.32
N THR A 94 -6.86 -10.83 11.62
CA THR A 94 -6.62 -10.89 10.18
C THR A 94 -5.69 -12.03 9.76
N HIS A 95 -4.91 -12.61 10.68
CA HIS A 95 -4.00 -13.73 10.37
C HIS A 95 -4.69 -15.07 10.40
N SER A 96 -5.88 -15.18 11.00
CA SER A 96 -6.59 -16.45 11.18
C SER A 96 -7.47 -16.84 10.00
N LYS A 97 -7.92 -15.88 9.18
CA LYS A 97 -8.78 -16.14 8.03
C LYS A 97 -8.01 -15.93 6.72
N ILE A 98 -8.01 -16.96 5.86
CA ILE A 98 -7.51 -16.85 4.50
C ILE A 98 -8.50 -15.99 3.72
N SER A 99 -8.12 -14.74 3.41
CA SER A 99 -8.89 -13.92 2.49
C SER A 99 -8.55 -14.29 1.05
N VAL A 100 -9.59 -14.50 0.24
CA VAL A 100 -9.49 -14.82 -1.19
C VAL A 100 -10.25 -13.82 -2.06
N VAL A 101 -10.76 -12.76 -1.45
CA VAL A 101 -11.51 -11.72 -2.17
C VAL A 101 -10.53 -10.78 -2.86
N ALA A 102 -10.72 -10.57 -4.16
CA ALA A 102 -9.92 -9.63 -4.93
C ALA A 102 -10.38 -8.18 -4.70
N ASP A 103 -9.44 -7.27 -4.77
CA ASP A 103 -9.67 -5.83 -4.68
C ASP A 103 -9.91 -5.31 -6.12
N ILE A 104 -11.09 -5.65 -6.69
CA ILE A 104 -11.42 -5.39 -8.08
C ILE A 104 -11.25 -3.92 -8.46
N PHE A 105 -10.78 -3.67 -9.70
CA PHE A 105 -10.49 -2.38 -10.30
C PHE A 105 -9.32 -1.58 -9.72
N THR A 106 -8.59 -2.09 -8.72
CA THR A 106 -7.39 -1.39 -8.22
C THR A 106 -6.30 -1.29 -9.27
N GLN A 107 -6.13 -2.28 -10.15
CA GLN A 107 -5.19 -2.20 -11.27
C GLN A 107 -5.60 -1.14 -12.30
N GLU A 108 -6.89 -1.01 -12.58
CA GLU A 108 -7.40 0.02 -13.50
C GLU A 108 -7.18 1.43 -12.93
N ILE A 109 -7.47 1.61 -11.63
CA ILE A 109 -7.19 2.87 -10.93
C ILE A 109 -5.68 3.19 -10.98
N ALA A 110 -4.82 2.21 -10.70
CA ALA A 110 -3.37 2.42 -10.76
C ALA A 110 -2.89 2.85 -12.14
N LYS A 111 -3.44 2.27 -13.21
CA LYS A 111 -3.11 2.63 -14.60
C LYS A 111 -3.43 4.09 -14.90
N ILE A 112 -4.63 4.52 -14.54
CA ILE A 112 -5.09 5.89 -14.75
C ILE A 112 -4.27 6.86 -13.89
N LEU A 113 -4.04 6.51 -12.62
CA LEU A 113 -3.22 7.28 -11.69
C LEU A 113 -1.81 7.53 -12.24
N VAL A 114 -1.14 6.46 -12.71
CA VAL A 114 0.24 6.56 -13.22
C VAL A 114 0.31 7.43 -14.47
N LYS A 115 -0.65 7.27 -15.39
CA LYS A 115 -0.75 8.12 -16.58
C LYS A 115 -0.95 9.59 -16.23
N GLU A 116 -1.91 9.90 -15.37
CA GLU A 116 -2.16 11.27 -14.92
C GLU A 116 -0.96 11.86 -14.17
N TYR A 117 -0.29 11.06 -13.32
CA TYR A 117 0.91 11.50 -12.62
C TYR A 117 2.04 11.86 -13.60
N GLU A 118 2.23 11.03 -14.64
CA GLU A 118 3.21 11.30 -15.70
C GLU A 118 2.83 12.52 -16.52
N GLU A 119 1.56 12.72 -16.86
CA GLU A 119 1.06 13.93 -17.52
C GLU A 119 1.30 15.20 -16.68
N CYS A 120 1.11 15.13 -15.36
CA CYS A 120 1.32 16.26 -14.47
C CYS A 120 2.80 16.61 -14.23
N THR A 121 3.70 15.62 -14.27
CA THR A 121 5.09 15.79 -13.79
C THR A 121 6.15 15.56 -14.87
N GLY A 122 5.80 14.98 -16.02
CA GLY A 122 6.74 14.48 -17.02
C GLY A 122 7.57 13.28 -16.54
N ARG A 123 7.22 12.68 -15.39
CA ARG A 123 7.97 11.60 -14.76
C ARG A 123 7.02 10.50 -14.29
N ARG A 124 7.45 9.24 -14.45
CA ARG A 124 6.63 8.06 -14.17
C ARG A 124 6.97 7.42 -12.81
N PRO A 125 5.96 7.10 -11.98
CA PRO A 125 6.14 6.22 -10.82
C PRO A 125 6.61 4.81 -11.22
N HIS A 126 7.34 4.15 -10.32
CA HIS A 126 7.54 2.71 -10.40
C HIS A 126 6.22 1.99 -10.10
N VAL A 127 5.91 0.90 -10.81
CA VAL A 127 4.66 0.15 -10.60
C VAL A 127 4.95 -1.34 -10.47
N VAL A 128 4.42 -1.98 -9.43
CA VAL A 128 4.46 -3.43 -9.25
C VAL A 128 3.05 -3.96 -9.09
N MET A 129 2.63 -4.88 -9.98
CA MET A 129 1.29 -5.45 -9.98
C MET A 129 1.32 -6.97 -9.92
N ASP A 130 0.45 -7.56 -9.10
CA ASP A 130 0.16 -8.99 -9.12
C ASP A 130 -1.07 -9.26 -9.98
N HIS A 131 -0.91 -10.04 -11.05
CA HIS A 131 -2.00 -10.43 -11.95
C HIS A 131 -2.73 -11.69 -11.49
N LEU A 132 -2.16 -12.43 -10.52
CA LEU A 132 -2.87 -13.56 -9.93
C LEU A 132 -4.05 -13.07 -9.11
N HIS A 133 -5.15 -13.82 -9.21
CA HIS A 133 -6.25 -13.63 -8.28
C HIS A 133 -5.80 -14.03 -6.86
N ARG A 134 -6.18 -13.25 -5.87
CA ARG A 134 -5.80 -13.41 -4.46
C ARG A 134 -6.02 -14.82 -3.89
N CYS A 135 -6.95 -15.61 -4.47
CA CYS A 135 -7.12 -17.01 -4.08
C CYS A 135 -5.92 -17.90 -4.41
N LYS A 136 -5.03 -17.49 -5.32
CA LYS A 136 -3.85 -18.27 -5.73
C LYS A 136 -2.62 -17.92 -4.90
N MET A 137 -2.43 -16.63 -4.64
CA MET A 137 -1.31 -16.10 -3.82
C MET A 137 -1.73 -14.76 -3.22
N ASP A 138 -1.23 -14.41 -2.03
CA ASP A 138 -1.51 -13.14 -1.36
C ASP A 138 -0.20 -12.46 -0.96
N PRO A 139 0.31 -11.49 -1.74
CA PRO A 139 1.59 -10.87 -1.43
C PRO A 139 1.53 -9.99 -0.18
N ASN A 140 0.34 -9.63 0.30
CA ASN A 140 0.17 -8.83 1.52
C ASN A 140 0.02 -9.71 2.79
N ARG A 141 0.66 -10.88 2.80
CA ARG A 141 0.78 -11.78 3.97
C ARG A 141 2.20 -12.36 4.03
N PRO A 142 2.68 -12.76 5.21
CA PRO A 142 3.90 -13.57 5.31
C PRO A 142 3.82 -14.81 4.42
N ILE A 143 4.94 -15.23 3.82
CA ILE A 143 5.00 -16.26 2.77
C ILE A 143 4.29 -17.57 3.14
N GLN A 144 4.35 -17.99 4.42
CA GLN A 144 3.68 -19.20 4.89
C GLN A 144 2.16 -19.12 4.78
N TYR A 145 1.56 -17.93 4.85
CA TYR A 145 0.13 -17.67 4.67
C TYR A 145 -0.21 -17.21 3.24
N ALA A 146 0.77 -16.62 2.56
CA ALA A 146 0.63 -16.13 1.20
C ALA A 146 0.51 -17.28 0.19
N ALA A 147 1.35 -18.32 0.33
CA ALA A 147 1.51 -19.41 -0.62
C ALA A 147 1.04 -20.76 -0.10
N LEU A 148 0.90 -20.94 1.23
CA LEU A 148 0.50 -22.20 1.89
C LEU A 148 1.31 -23.43 1.42
N GLY A 149 2.63 -23.26 1.23
CA GLY A 149 3.56 -24.32 0.85
C GLY A 149 3.58 -24.63 -0.66
N ASP A 150 2.82 -23.95 -1.48
CA ASP A 150 2.88 -24.05 -2.93
C ASP A 150 4.14 -23.40 -3.46
N LYS A 151 5.02 -24.18 -4.11
CA LYS A 151 6.34 -23.69 -4.57
C LYS A 151 6.25 -22.65 -5.68
N LEU A 152 5.25 -22.77 -6.54
CA LEU A 152 5.02 -21.79 -7.60
C LEU A 152 4.51 -20.47 -6.99
N ALA A 153 3.55 -20.53 -6.08
CA ALA A 153 3.06 -19.35 -5.36
C ALA A 153 4.16 -18.69 -4.52
N GLU A 154 5.05 -19.47 -3.87
CA GLU A 154 6.24 -18.94 -3.20
C GLU A 154 7.20 -18.21 -4.17
N GLY A 155 7.35 -18.74 -5.38
CA GLY A 155 8.15 -18.11 -6.43
C GLY A 155 7.56 -16.78 -6.89
N VAL A 156 6.24 -16.74 -7.11
CA VAL A 156 5.50 -15.52 -7.49
C VAL A 156 5.55 -14.48 -6.37
N PHE A 157 5.34 -14.89 -5.12
CA PHE A 157 5.51 -14.04 -3.95
C PHE A 157 6.90 -13.37 -3.92
N LYS A 158 7.95 -14.15 -4.13
CA LYS A 158 9.32 -13.62 -4.17
C LYS A 158 9.54 -12.65 -5.33
N ASN A 159 8.97 -12.92 -6.51
CA ASN A 159 9.03 -11.97 -7.62
C ASN A 159 8.40 -10.62 -7.24
N TYR A 160 7.21 -10.64 -6.61
CA TYR A 160 6.52 -9.42 -6.20
C TYR A 160 7.37 -8.56 -5.26
N HIS A 161 7.85 -9.15 -4.17
CA HIS A 161 8.66 -8.44 -3.19
C HIS A 161 10.05 -8.03 -3.71
N ASN A 162 10.65 -8.84 -4.61
CA ASN A 162 11.90 -8.50 -5.26
C ASN A 162 11.74 -7.30 -6.20
N PHE A 163 10.62 -7.19 -6.93
CA PHE A 163 10.35 -6.04 -7.80
C PHE A 163 10.11 -4.76 -7.00
N ILE A 164 9.41 -4.82 -5.86
CA ILE A 164 9.33 -3.67 -4.95
C ILE A 164 10.72 -3.29 -4.44
N SER A 165 11.53 -4.27 -4.04
CA SER A 165 12.90 -4.03 -3.58
C SER A 165 13.80 -3.45 -4.66
N GLU A 166 13.61 -3.85 -5.91
CA GLU A 166 14.30 -3.29 -7.07
C GLU A 166 13.85 -1.85 -7.35
N ALA A 167 12.54 -1.59 -7.32
CA ALA A 167 12.01 -0.22 -7.45
C ALA A 167 12.62 0.70 -6.38
N LYS A 168 12.68 0.26 -5.12
CA LYS A 168 13.30 1.01 -4.02
C LYS A 168 14.78 1.30 -4.24
N LYS A 169 15.53 0.40 -4.86
CA LYS A 169 16.96 0.63 -5.18
C LYS A 169 17.17 1.65 -6.29
N ASN A 170 16.17 1.85 -7.13
CA ASN A 170 16.19 2.83 -8.22
C ASN A 170 15.69 4.22 -7.79
N ILE A 171 15.32 4.38 -6.53
CA ILE A 171 14.96 5.67 -5.91
C ILE A 171 16.24 6.37 -5.45
N ASP A 172 16.37 7.65 -5.79
CA ASP A 172 17.46 8.50 -5.32
C ASP A 172 16.99 9.32 -4.11
N GLY A 173 17.46 8.93 -2.92
CA GLY A 173 17.09 9.56 -1.63
C GLY A 173 15.75 9.08 -1.09
N PRO A 174 15.03 9.94 -0.36
CA PRO A 174 13.75 9.57 0.27
C PRO A 174 12.67 9.29 -0.76
N GLY A 175 11.87 8.25 -0.50
CA GLY A 175 10.78 7.84 -1.40
C GLY A 175 9.55 7.37 -0.67
N LEU A 176 8.48 7.14 -1.43
CA LEU A 176 7.19 6.68 -0.94
C LEU A 176 6.71 5.47 -1.73
N LEU A 177 6.23 4.46 -1.02
CA LEU A 177 5.46 3.35 -1.57
C LEU A 177 3.99 3.54 -1.19
N ILE A 178 3.11 3.60 -2.18
CA ILE A 178 1.66 3.51 -2.01
C ILE A 178 1.22 2.09 -2.31
N ASP A 179 0.69 1.40 -1.30
CA ASP A 179 0.14 0.05 -1.42
C ASP A 179 -1.37 0.13 -1.61
N LEU A 180 -1.83 -0.10 -2.85
CA LEU A 180 -3.18 0.19 -3.29
C LEU A 180 -4.09 -1.02 -3.14
N HIS A 181 -5.06 -0.92 -2.25
CA HIS A 181 -6.04 -1.94 -1.89
C HIS A 181 -7.47 -1.49 -2.09
N GLY A 182 -8.41 -2.38 -1.83
CA GLY A 182 -9.84 -2.10 -1.83
C GLY A 182 -10.58 -2.78 -0.71
N GLN A 183 -11.46 -2.04 -0.07
CA GLN A 183 -12.29 -2.50 1.03
C GLN A 183 -13.79 -2.31 0.72
N ASN A 184 -14.66 -2.98 1.48
CA ASN A 184 -16.12 -2.90 1.37
C ASN A 184 -16.74 -2.58 2.74
N HIS A 185 -16.11 -1.69 3.52
CA HIS A 185 -16.66 -1.22 4.77
C HIS A 185 -17.78 -0.20 4.51
N HIS A 186 -18.77 -0.18 5.38
CA HIS A 186 -19.99 0.62 5.16
C HIS A 186 -19.80 2.14 5.26
N GLN A 187 -18.72 2.59 5.91
CA GLN A 187 -18.43 4.02 6.08
C GLN A 187 -18.02 4.74 4.79
N ASN A 188 -17.69 4.00 3.73
CA ASN A 188 -17.32 4.53 2.42
C ASN A 188 -16.25 5.64 2.49
N SER A 189 -15.24 5.47 3.34
CA SER A 189 -14.07 6.35 3.42
C SER A 189 -12.82 5.65 2.94
N ILE A 190 -11.86 6.40 2.41
CA ILE A 190 -10.53 5.90 2.11
C ILE A 190 -9.82 5.68 3.45
N GLU A 191 -9.40 4.44 3.72
CA GLU A 191 -8.62 4.15 4.91
C GLU A 191 -7.14 4.23 4.59
N ILE A 192 -6.40 4.98 5.41
CA ILE A 192 -4.98 5.29 5.17
C ILE A 192 -4.15 4.64 6.27
N GLY A 193 -3.50 3.53 5.93
CA GLY A 193 -2.76 2.70 6.87
C GLY A 193 -1.29 3.10 7.00
N TYR A 194 -0.88 3.44 8.23
CA TYR A 194 0.48 3.80 8.63
C TYR A 194 1.07 2.84 9.67
N LEU A 195 0.46 1.68 9.88
CA LEU A 195 0.68 0.67 10.93
C LEU A 195 0.09 1.02 12.30
N TYR A 196 -0.51 2.18 12.50
CA TYR A 196 -1.23 2.50 13.72
C TYR A 196 -2.58 1.77 13.75
N THR A 197 -2.87 1.09 14.85
CA THR A 197 -4.14 0.38 15.02
C THR A 197 -5.30 1.34 15.27
N ARG A 198 -6.54 0.85 15.09
CA ARG A 198 -7.75 1.58 15.46
C ARG A 198 -7.70 2.12 16.91
N GLY A 199 -7.26 1.27 17.85
CA GLY A 199 -7.14 1.66 19.26
C GLY A 199 -6.16 2.80 19.49
N MET A 200 -5.01 2.77 18.81
CA MET A 200 -4.01 3.84 18.89
C MET A 200 -4.54 5.17 18.34
N LEU A 201 -5.21 5.13 17.19
CA LEU A 201 -5.83 6.32 16.59
C LEU A 201 -6.93 6.91 17.48
N ASN A 202 -7.77 6.05 18.07
CA ASN A 202 -8.86 6.48 18.96
C ASN A 202 -8.36 7.08 20.29
N GLN A 203 -7.18 6.64 20.76
CA GLN A 203 -6.58 7.09 22.02
C GLN A 203 -5.51 8.16 21.80
N GLU A 204 -5.17 8.45 20.56
CA GLU A 204 -4.04 9.32 20.18
C GLU A 204 -2.71 8.89 20.82
N ASP A 205 -2.55 7.59 21.08
CA ASP A 205 -1.31 7.01 21.61
C ASP A 205 -0.51 6.34 20.49
N TYR A 206 0.49 7.04 20.03
CA TYR A 206 1.37 6.63 18.93
C TYR A 206 2.70 6.04 19.37
N SER A 207 2.89 5.88 20.70
CA SER A 207 4.18 5.48 21.29
C SER A 207 4.53 4.00 21.12
N LEU A 208 3.53 3.15 20.92
CA LEU A 208 3.66 1.68 20.95
C LEU A 208 4.17 1.07 19.64
N VAL A 209 4.15 1.81 18.54
CA VAL A 209 4.50 1.29 17.20
C VAL A 209 5.36 2.29 16.45
N THR A 210 6.39 1.78 15.79
CA THR A 210 7.12 2.55 14.78
C THR A 210 6.34 2.56 13.49
N PRO A 211 5.85 3.72 13.00
CA PRO A 211 5.03 3.78 11.80
C PRO A 211 5.82 3.48 10.54
N SER A 212 5.11 3.08 9.48
CA SER A 212 5.71 2.84 8.16
C SER A 212 6.26 4.10 7.47
N VAL A 213 6.01 5.29 8.06
CA VAL A 213 6.44 6.61 7.60
C VAL A 213 7.44 7.27 8.57
N SER A 214 8.22 6.47 9.27
CA SER A 214 9.20 6.94 10.27
C SER A 214 10.28 7.84 9.68
N SER A 215 10.69 7.59 8.43
CA SER A 215 11.68 8.41 7.75
C SER A 215 11.14 9.82 7.49
N LEU A 216 9.89 9.92 7.03
CA LEU A 216 9.21 11.19 6.79
C LEU A 216 9.10 12.01 8.08
N LEU A 217 8.61 11.40 9.17
CA LEU A 217 8.50 12.07 10.47
C LEU A 217 9.86 12.62 10.94
N ARG A 218 10.90 11.81 10.85
CA ARG A 218 12.27 12.21 11.27
C ARG A 218 12.83 13.33 10.39
N ARG A 219 12.72 13.24 9.07
CA ARG A 219 13.28 14.22 8.13
C ARG A 219 12.66 15.62 8.28
N HIS A 220 11.36 15.67 8.50
CA HIS A 220 10.61 16.91 8.63
C HIS A 220 10.35 17.33 10.08
N GLN A 221 10.87 16.58 11.06
CA GLN A 221 10.67 16.84 12.51
C GLN A 221 9.19 16.94 12.90
N LEU A 222 8.34 16.11 12.28
CA LEU A 222 6.91 16.08 12.48
C LEU A 222 6.51 15.14 13.61
N GLN A 223 5.39 15.46 14.26
CA GLN A 223 4.72 14.54 15.16
C GLN A 223 3.78 13.63 14.36
N PRO A 224 3.47 12.42 14.86
CA PRO A 224 2.51 11.54 14.18
C PRO A 224 1.19 12.22 13.81
N ALA A 225 0.66 13.05 14.69
CA ALA A 225 -0.58 13.81 14.47
C ALA A 225 -0.56 14.66 13.18
N ASP A 226 0.59 15.28 12.86
CA ASP A 226 0.74 16.14 11.69
C ASP A 226 0.49 15.37 10.38
N ILE A 227 0.98 14.11 10.31
CA ILE A 227 0.84 13.24 9.13
C ILE A 227 -0.48 12.45 9.15
N LEU A 228 -1.05 12.19 10.30
CA LEU A 228 -2.30 11.45 10.41
C LEU A 228 -3.50 12.31 10.09
N HIS A 229 -3.60 13.49 10.72
CA HIS A 229 -4.78 14.35 10.62
C HIS A 229 -4.49 15.85 10.55
N GLY A 230 -3.27 16.25 10.22
CA GLY A 230 -2.99 17.64 9.83
C GLY A 230 -3.59 17.96 8.45
N ASP A 231 -3.82 19.24 8.17
CA ASP A 231 -4.38 19.70 6.88
C ASP A 231 -3.51 19.28 5.69
N GLU A 232 -2.21 19.17 5.89
CA GLU A 232 -1.25 18.77 4.87
C GLU A 232 -0.92 17.25 4.90
N SER A 233 -1.63 16.47 5.71
CA SER A 233 -1.58 15.01 5.67
C SER A 233 -2.18 14.49 4.35
N LEU A 234 -1.88 13.23 4.01
CA LEU A 234 -2.50 12.62 2.83
C LEU A 234 -4.04 12.61 2.95
N GLY A 235 -4.56 12.33 4.16
CA GLY A 235 -6.00 12.40 4.46
C GLY A 235 -6.58 13.80 4.29
N GLY A 236 -5.86 14.84 4.75
CA GLY A 236 -6.25 16.24 4.58
C GLY A 236 -6.31 16.65 3.11
N MET A 237 -5.29 16.29 2.33
CA MET A 237 -5.26 16.55 0.89
C MET A 237 -6.38 15.80 0.14
N MET A 238 -6.73 14.57 0.56
CA MET A 238 -7.86 13.83 -0.01
C MET A 238 -9.22 14.49 0.34
N GLU A 239 -9.38 15.00 1.57
CA GLU A 239 -10.58 15.74 1.95
C GLU A 239 -10.73 17.06 1.19
N GLU A 240 -9.64 17.78 0.95
CA GLU A 240 -9.62 18.97 0.11
C GLU A 240 -10.05 18.65 -1.34
N ALA A 241 -9.65 17.48 -1.85
CA ALA A 241 -10.09 16.97 -3.14
C ALA A 241 -11.53 16.41 -3.15
N GLY A 242 -12.24 16.45 -2.02
CA GLY A 242 -13.65 16.04 -1.89
C GLY A 242 -13.87 14.57 -1.53
N TYR A 243 -12.85 13.87 -1.06
CA TYR A 243 -12.91 12.45 -0.69
C TYR A 243 -12.83 12.25 0.82
N ARG A 244 -13.77 11.49 1.37
CA ARG A 244 -13.72 11.11 2.79
C ARG A 244 -12.55 10.20 3.05
N SER A 245 -11.79 10.46 4.10
CA SER A 245 -10.60 9.70 4.48
C SER A 245 -10.50 9.50 5.98
N CYS A 246 -9.83 8.44 6.40
CA CYS A 246 -9.52 8.16 7.80
C CYS A 246 -8.12 7.49 7.88
N PRO A 247 -7.18 8.06 8.69
CA PRO A 247 -7.29 9.33 9.42
C PRO A 247 -7.22 10.56 8.50
N SER A 248 -7.82 11.66 8.94
CA SER A 248 -7.88 12.94 8.24
C SER A 248 -8.29 14.04 9.24
N PRO A 249 -8.20 15.34 8.90
CA PRO A 249 -8.63 16.43 9.78
C PRO A 249 -10.08 16.31 10.26
N ARG A 250 -11.00 15.88 9.41
CA ARG A 250 -12.42 15.72 9.76
C ARG A 250 -12.74 14.38 10.41
N GLN A 251 -11.92 13.37 10.14
CA GLN A 251 -12.06 12.03 10.71
C GLN A 251 -10.71 11.53 11.22
N PRO A 252 -10.22 12.03 12.38
CA PRO A 252 -8.87 11.73 12.87
C PRO A 252 -8.69 10.28 13.30
N SER A 253 -9.79 9.60 13.60
CA SER A 253 -9.78 8.18 13.97
C SER A 253 -11.03 7.46 13.46
N PRO A 254 -11.00 6.12 13.34
CA PRO A 254 -12.13 5.35 12.86
C PRO A 254 -13.26 5.16 13.91
N GLY A 255 -13.03 5.50 15.18
CA GLY A 255 -14.00 5.23 16.25
C GLY A 255 -14.27 3.73 16.41
N GLU A 256 -15.55 3.35 16.33
CA GLU A 256 -15.97 1.93 16.39
C GLU A 256 -15.94 1.22 15.03
N ASP A 257 -15.71 1.94 13.95
CA ASP A 257 -15.69 1.38 12.61
C ASP A 257 -14.47 0.47 12.38
N LYS A 258 -14.61 -0.44 11.42
CA LYS A 258 -13.48 -1.24 10.94
C LYS A 258 -12.45 -0.34 10.28
N TYR A 259 -11.19 -0.73 10.42
CA TYR A 259 -10.07 0.03 9.87
C TYR A 259 -8.88 -0.89 9.55
N TYR A 260 -8.30 -0.70 8.39
CA TYR A 260 -7.09 -1.39 7.96
C TYR A 260 -5.86 -0.50 8.18
N LYS A 261 -5.05 -0.87 9.16
CA LYS A 261 -3.88 -0.11 9.61
C LYS A 261 -2.66 -0.14 8.68
N GLY A 262 -2.68 -1.00 7.67
CA GLY A 262 -1.52 -1.40 6.86
C GLY A 262 -1.25 -2.90 7.02
N GLY A 263 -0.69 -3.52 5.97
CA GLY A 263 -0.44 -4.95 5.90
C GLY A 263 1.04 -5.32 5.87
N TYR A 264 1.32 -6.53 5.40
CA TYR A 264 2.67 -7.09 5.31
C TYR A 264 3.57 -6.29 4.36
N ILE A 265 3.05 -5.80 3.23
CA ILE A 265 3.80 -4.97 2.29
C ILE A 265 4.22 -3.67 2.95
N THR A 266 3.28 -2.95 3.58
CA THR A 266 3.54 -1.70 4.29
C THR A 266 4.57 -1.88 5.40
N GLN A 267 4.46 -2.97 6.18
CA GLN A 267 5.39 -3.29 7.26
C GLN A 267 6.79 -3.65 6.73
N THR A 268 6.86 -4.44 5.64
CA THR A 268 8.13 -4.96 5.11
C THR A 268 8.91 -3.92 4.32
N HIS A 269 8.20 -3.06 3.58
CA HIS A 269 8.82 -2.15 2.63
C HIS A 269 8.85 -0.69 3.09
N GLY A 270 8.09 -0.33 4.13
CA GLY A 270 8.12 0.99 4.75
C GLY A 270 9.33 1.20 5.67
N SER A 271 9.45 2.40 6.20
CA SER A 271 10.58 2.83 7.02
C SER A 271 10.49 2.45 8.51
N SER A 272 9.48 1.65 8.91
CA SER A 272 9.33 1.16 10.29
C SER A 272 10.54 0.34 10.77
N SER A 273 11.19 -0.38 9.86
CA SER A 273 12.41 -1.17 10.12
C SER A 273 13.69 -0.44 9.72
N GLY A 274 13.61 0.86 9.41
CA GLY A 274 14.72 1.67 8.90
C GLY A 274 14.65 1.93 7.40
N GLY A 275 15.67 2.64 6.88
CA GLY A 275 15.72 3.07 5.48
C GLY A 275 15.00 4.40 5.23
N GLU A 276 14.94 4.82 3.96
CA GLU A 276 14.45 6.15 3.57
C GLU A 276 13.16 6.08 2.72
N VAL A 277 12.69 4.89 2.38
CA VAL A 277 11.43 4.71 1.66
C VAL A 277 10.34 4.43 2.67
N ASP A 278 9.40 5.34 2.75
CA ASP A 278 8.18 5.22 3.56
C ASP A 278 7.13 4.39 2.82
N ALA A 279 6.13 3.85 3.52
CA ALA A 279 5.02 3.14 2.89
C ALA A 279 3.69 3.52 3.52
N ILE A 280 2.67 3.69 2.68
CA ILE A 280 1.30 3.98 3.09
C ILE A 280 0.37 3.02 2.35
N GLN A 281 -0.49 2.31 3.09
CA GLN A 281 -1.56 1.52 2.50
C GLN A 281 -2.80 2.38 2.26
N LEU A 282 -3.39 2.31 1.09
CA LEU A 282 -4.67 2.94 0.76
C LEU A 282 -5.72 1.87 0.51
N GLU A 283 -6.75 1.86 1.34
CA GLU A 283 -7.91 0.98 1.18
C GLU A 283 -9.07 1.77 0.60
N LEU A 284 -9.31 1.56 -0.68
CA LEU A 284 -10.32 2.29 -1.42
C LEU A 284 -11.71 1.67 -1.21
N PRO A 285 -12.75 2.46 -0.88
CA PRO A 285 -14.10 1.94 -0.74
C PRO A 285 -14.68 1.47 -2.08
N SER A 286 -15.62 0.54 -2.03
CA SER A 286 -16.31 -0.01 -3.19
C SER A 286 -16.99 1.06 -4.05
N GLU A 287 -17.48 2.10 -3.42
CA GLU A 287 -18.11 3.26 -4.06
C GLU A 287 -17.20 3.94 -5.10
N LEU A 288 -15.91 4.11 -4.80
CA LEU A 288 -14.93 4.73 -5.69
C LEU A 288 -14.37 3.76 -6.73
N ARG A 289 -14.44 2.45 -6.46
CA ARG A 289 -13.89 1.44 -7.35
C ARG A 289 -14.91 0.94 -8.39
N HIS A 290 -16.12 0.60 -7.99
CA HIS A 290 -17.08 -0.04 -8.91
C HIS A 290 -18.55 0.37 -8.73
N GLU A 291 -19.04 0.76 -7.55
CA GLU A 291 -20.48 0.97 -7.32
C GLU A 291 -21.05 2.17 -8.09
N ARG A 292 -20.28 3.26 -8.20
CA ARG A 292 -20.68 4.47 -8.93
C ARG A 292 -20.29 4.48 -10.41
N GLY A 293 -19.71 3.40 -10.89
CA GLY A 293 -19.36 3.22 -12.30
C GLY A 293 -17.99 3.80 -12.72
N PRO A 294 -17.63 3.63 -14.01
CA PRO A 294 -16.30 3.94 -14.51
C PRO A 294 -15.94 5.42 -14.43
N GLU A 295 -16.86 6.32 -14.69
CA GLU A 295 -16.61 7.77 -14.68
C GLU A 295 -16.15 8.27 -13.30
N VAL A 296 -16.76 7.76 -12.22
CA VAL A 296 -16.36 8.10 -10.85
C VAL A 296 -14.98 7.53 -10.55
N ARG A 297 -14.74 6.29 -10.94
CA ARG A 297 -13.44 5.61 -10.77
C ARG A 297 -12.32 6.36 -11.49
N GLU A 298 -12.53 6.74 -12.74
CA GLU A 298 -11.56 7.48 -13.54
C GLU A 298 -11.25 8.86 -12.95
N ARG A 299 -12.29 9.61 -12.59
CA ARG A 299 -12.12 10.91 -11.93
C ARG A 299 -11.33 10.76 -10.63
N PHE A 300 -11.73 9.81 -9.77
CA PHE A 300 -11.03 9.51 -8.54
C PHE A 300 -9.54 9.19 -8.76
N ALA A 301 -9.23 8.35 -9.74
CA ALA A 301 -7.85 7.96 -10.05
C ALA A 301 -6.99 9.17 -10.48
N ARG A 302 -7.55 10.09 -11.27
CA ARG A 302 -6.87 11.34 -11.65
C ARG A 302 -6.68 12.27 -10.46
N ASP A 303 -7.69 12.42 -9.62
CA ASP A 303 -7.60 13.27 -8.43
C ASP A 303 -6.60 12.71 -7.42
N LEU A 304 -6.56 11.39 -7.23
CA LEU A 304 -5.55 10.72 -6.40
C LEU A 304 -4.13 10.98 -6.94
N ALA A 305 -3.95 10.94 -8.25
CA ALA A 305 -2.66 11.26 -8.87
C ALA A 305 -2.20 12.69 -8.54
N ARG A 306 -3.09 13.68 -8.67
CA ARG A 306 -2.79 15.08 -8.34
C ARG A 306 -2.50 15.29 -6.87
N VAL A 307 -3.23 14.62 -5.99
CA VAL A 307 -2.96 14.60 -4.55
C VAL A 307 -1.57 14.01 -4.26
N LEU A 308 -1.23 12.89 -4.90
CA LEU A 308 0.11 12.29 -4.74
C LEU A 308 1.22 13.18 -5.30
N VAL A 309 1.01 13.88 -6.42
CA VAL A 309 1.97 14.87 -6.93
C VAL A 309 2.24 15.94 -5.86
N ARG A 310 1.20 16.52 -5.28
CA ARG A 310 1.32 17.53 -4.23
C ARG A 310 2.02 16.97 -2.98
N PHE A 311 1.64 15.77 -2.54
CA PHE A 311 2.23 15.12 -1.37
C PHE A 311 3.72 14.81 -1.58
N MET A 312 4.08 14.30 -2.76
CA MET A 312 5.47 14.05 -3.14
C MET A 312 6.29 15.34 -3.21
N GLN A 313 5.75 16.41 -3.80
CA GLN A 313 6.39 17.73 -3.84
C GLN A 313 6.66 18.28 -2.45
N LYS A 314 5.72 18.10 -1.51
CA LYS A 314 5.87 18.61 -0.16
C LYS A 314 6.89 17.83 0.68
N TYR A 315 6.87 16.51 0.60
CA TYR A 315 7.57 15.67 1.58
C TYR A 315 8.76 14.88 1.01
N TYR A 316 8.84 14.75 -0.31
CA TYR A 316 9.83 13.89 -0.98
C TYR A 316 10.59 14.60 -2.11
N ALA A 317 10.37 15.91 -2.30
CA ALA A 317 11.19 16.66 -3.25
C ALA A 317 12.64 16.70 -2.72
N CYS A 318 13.59 16.25 -3.54
CA CYS A 318 14.98 16.59 -3.32
C CYS A 318 15.13 18.09 -3.63
N ASP A 319 15.96 18.82 -2.86
CA ASP A 319 16.20 20.29 -2.97
C ASP A 319 16.80 20.74 -4.32
N ASN A 320 16.62 20.01 -5.38
CA ASN A 320 17.01 20.39 -6.74
C ASN A 320 15.86 21.15 -7.41
N SER A 321 15.78 22.43 -7.08
CA SER A 321 15.00 23.47 -7.73
C SER A 321 15.05 23.41 -9.26
N ASN A 322 13.98 22.87 -9.87
CA ASN A 322 13.45 23.30 -11.17
C ASN A 322 12.01 22.85 -11.27
N VAL A 323 11.13 23.47 -10.48
CA VAL A 323 9.68 23.31 -10.65
C VAL A 323 9.24 24.34 -11.67
N ILE A 324 8.80 23.86 -12.82
CA ILE A 324 8.02 24.68 -13.77
C ILE A 324 6.71 25.02 -13.04
N SER A 325 6.58 26.28 -12.64
CA SER A 325 5.33 26.82 -12.10
C SER A 325 4.25 26.68 -13.19
N VAL A 326 3.27 25.82 -12.94
CA VAL A 326 2.03 25.81 -13.73
C VAL A 326 1.30 27.10 -13.39
N SER A 327 1.40 28.09 -14.25
CA SER A 327 0.64 29.33 -14.17
C SER A 327 -0.84 28.99 -14.35
N GLU A 328 -1.64 29.34 -13.37
CA GLU A 328 -3.10 29.45 -13.52
C GLU A 328 -3.39 30.45 -14.65
N THR A 329 -3.66 29.95 -15.84
CA THR A 329 -4.30 30.77 -16.87
C THR A 329 -5.78 30.83 -16.57
N GLY A 330 -6.15 31.83 -15.76
CA GLY A 330 -7.54 32.25 -15.65
C GLY A 330 -8.09 32.61 -17.02
N SER A 331 -9.10 31.91 -17.44
CA SER A 331 -9.98 32.32 -18.52
C SER A 331 -11.13 33.12 -17.93
N THR A 332 -11.00 34.44 -17.91
CA THR A 332 -12.12 35.35 -17.87
C THR A 332 -12.59 35.60 -19.29
N THR A 333 -13.72 35.08 -19.66
CA THR A 333 -14.82 35.76 -20.41
C THR A 333 -16.01 34.82 -20.47
#